data_ec3d9ea42d876323ab720c635ff177d0
#
_entry.id   ec3d9ea42d876323ab720c635ff177d0
#
_cell.length_a   1.000
_cell.length_b   1.000
_cell.length_c   1.000
_cell.angle_alpha   90.00
_cell.angle_beta   90.00
_cell.angle_gamma   90.00
#
_symmetry.space_group_name_H-M   'P 1'
#
loop_
_entity.id
_entity.type
_entity.pdbx_description
1 polymer ?
#
loop_
_entity_poly.entity_id
_entity_poly.type
_entity_poly.pdbx_seq_one_letter_code
_entity_poly.pdbx_strand_id
1 'polypeptide(L)'
;MVKLVIKTISFAAFFFIVSCAQPQGSLPKYNQQLSIEEQKIQNQLFADSWLKTYTDVSETGLNILFNSVDICRDEDQIYGIGVDIATRYDGPESIRSELTKSLLLTDEITVITTGINTPARNAGLNAGDKILKINNISAPYGIDANAEFYKIIREGEDKVHKIMVNRNGQDLLINVQSKKRCRFGFYVDLDNNTFNAFADGNYIALSLRMAKWLAQDELGIALVFAHELGHNANHHIDDKKTNMQAGAGVGLLLDIIARSQGVQTDFMSMGANMGAASYSIDYENEADYLSVYAIAMSGYKIDDAANFWRRFAVEVPGSIYSKGGSHPSTSERYVRIEQTIKEVYAKINNGEKLLPN
;
A
#
# COMPACT_ATOMS: atom_id res chain seq x y z
N MET A 1 11.35 -18.09 83.33
CA MET A 1 10.29 -17.10 83.09
C MET A 1 10.79 -16.14 82.02
N VAL A 2 10.39 -16.36 80.79
CA VAL A 2 10.76 -15.50 79.69
C VAL A 2 9.47 -14.72 79.30
N LYS A 3 9.55 -13.39 79.46
CA LYS A 3 8.44 -12.49 79.04
C LYS A 3 8.49 -12.25 77.56
N LEU A 4 7.41 -12.71 76.87
CA LEU A 4 7.14 -12.48 75.47
C LEU A 4 6.58 -11.05 75.31
N VAL A 5 7.29 -10.16 74.65
CA VAL A 5 6.81 -8.82 74.29
C VAL A 5 6.21 -8.89 72.89
N ILE A 6 4.90 -8.83 72.79
CA ILE A 6 4.18 -8.75 71.53
C ILE A 6 4.21 -7.25 71.10
N LYS A 7 4.95 -6.92 70.02
CA LYS A 7 4.87 -5.62 69.33
C LYS A 7 3.72 -5.67 68.33
N THR A 8 2.65 -4.93 68.63
CA THR A 8 1.57 -4.65 67.71
C THR A 8 2.06 -3.65 66.63
N ILE A 9 2.15 -4.12 65.39
CA ILE A 9 2.40 -3.26 64.24
C ILE A 9 1.04 -2.76 63.76
N SER A 10 0.76 -1.47 63.96
CA SER A 10 -0.39 -0.79 63.37
C SER A 10 -0.14 -0.57 61.88
N PHE A 11 -0.90 -1.28 61.06
CA PHE A 11 -0.92 -1.09 59.60
C PHE A 11 -1.85 0.11 59.29
N ALA A 12 -1.29 1.29 59.09
CA ALA A 12 -2.04 2.43 58.58
C ALA A 12 -2.33 2.24 57.09
N ALA A 13 -3.54 1.85 56.77
CA ALA A 13 -3.99 1.81 55.37
C ALA A 13 -4.15 3.25 54.84
N PHE A 14 -3.22 3.67 54.00
CA PHE A 14 -3.32 4.91 53.26
C PHE A 14 -4.35 4.68 52.12
N PHE A 15 -5.59 5.13 52.32
CA PHE A 15 -6.56 5.27 51.22
C PHE A 15 -6.10 6.42 50.33
N PHE A 16 -5.49 6.14 49.20
CA PHE A 16 -5.38 7.08 48.10
C PHE A 16 -6.75 7.37 47.53
N ILE A 17 -7.38 8.46 47.93
CA ILE A 17 -8.55 9.00 47.25
C ILE A 17 -8.04 9.59 45.94
N VAL A 18 -8.17 8.82 44.83
CA VAL A 18 -8.00 9.36 43.48
C VAL A 18 -9.19 10.26 43.25
N SER A 19 -9.07 11.53 43.55
CA SER A 19 -10.02 12.56 43.19
C SER A 19 -9.88 12.78 41.68
N CYS A 20 -10.76 12.17 40.86
CA CYS A 20 -10.95 12.60 39.49
C CYS A 20 -11.48 14.03 39.54
N ALA A 21 -10.67 15.01 39.13
CA ALA A 21 -11.12 16.36 38.95
C ALA A 21 -12.24 16.37 37.92
N GLN A 22 -13.47 16.71 38.36
CA GLN A 22 -14.59 16.89 37.43
C GLN A 22 -14.53 18.31 36.84
N PRO A 23 -14.90 18.46 35.53
CA PRO A 23 -15.02 19.80 34.94
C PRO A 23 -15.99 20.67 35.72
N GLN A 24 -15.58 21.87 36.12
CA GLN A 24 -16.38 22.79 36.93
C GLN A 24 -17.37 23.67 36.11
N GLY A 25 -17.52 23.39 34.79
CA GLY A 25 -18.41 24.13 33.93
C GLY A 25 -19.78 23.46 33.75
N SER A 26 -20.85 24.25 33.62
CA SER A 26 -22.15 23.76 33.20
C SER A 26 -22.13 23.51 31.70
N LEU A 27 -21.94 22.24 31.28
CA LEU A 27 -22.05 21.86 29.88
C LEU A 27 -23.53 21.87 29.42
N PRO A 28 -23.82 22.17 28.14
CA PRO A 28 -25.13 21.94 27.56
C PRO A 28 -25.60 20.51 27.78
N LYS A 29 -26.89 20.28 27.89
CA LYS A 29 -27.44 18.94 28.04
C LYS A 29 -27.07 18.08 26.82
N TYR A 30 -26.47 16.94 27.09
CA TYR A 30 -26.15 15.93 26.07
C TYR A 30 -27.46 15.41 25.45
N ASN A 31 -27.51 15.36 24.12
CA ASN A 31 -28.59 14.77 23.35
C ASN A 31 -28.04 13.55 22.57
N GLN A 32 -28.46 12.37 22.97
CA GLN A 32 -28.01 11.11 22.37
C GLN A 32 -28.40 10.98 20.88
N GLN A 33 -29.59 11.48 20.51
CA GLN A 33 -30.02 11.39 19.11
C GLN A 33 -29.15 12.26 18.20
N LEU A 34 -28.84 13.48 18.62
CA LEU A 34 -27.94 14.37 17.88
C LEU A 34 -26.52 13.79 17.79
N SER A 35 -26.07 13.09 18.83
CA SER A 35 -24.76 12.42 18.80
C SER A 35 -24.70 11.28 17.78
N ILE A 36 -25.79 10.50 17.64
CA ILE A 36 -25.89 9.45 16.63
C ILE A 36 -25.90 10.05 15.21
N GLU A 37 -26.60 11.15 15.02
CA GLU A 37 -26.63 11.86 13.74
C GLU A 37 -25.27 12.43 13.38
N GLU A 38 -24.58 13.05 14.33
CA GLU A 38 -23.21 13.56 14.16
C GLU A 38 -22.23 12.43 13.81
N GLN A 39 -22.33 11.28 14.48
CA GLN A 39 -21.47 10.12 14.17
C GLN A 39 -21.65 9.63 12.71
N LYS A 40 -22.89 9.64 12.20
CA LYS A 40 -23.14 9.28 10.79
C LYS A 40 -22.49 10.28 9.82
N ILE A 41 -22.55 11.57 10.15
CA ILE A 41 -21.90 12.62 9.35
C ILE A 41 -20.38 12.42 9.35
N GLN A 42 -19.77 12.18 10.52
CA GLN A 42 -18.34 11.93 10.64
C GLN A 42 -17.90 10.69 9.87
N ASN A 43 -18.65 9.60 9.96
CA ASN A 43 -18.36 8.36 9.21
C ASN A 43 -18.42 8.61 7.70
N GLN A 44 -19.42 9.37 7.23
CA GLN A 44 -19.55 9.70 5.82
C GLN A 44 -18.37 10.57 5.33
N LEU A 45 -18.02 11.63 6.07
CA LEU A 45 -16.87 12.48 5.74
C LEU A 45 -15.56 11.70 5.72
N PHE A 46 -15.40 10.74 6.64
CA PHE A 46 -14.23 9.88 6.67
C PHE A 46 -14.17 8.97 5.45
N ALA A 47 -15.29 8.33 5.09
CA ALA A 47 -15.39 7.46 3.91
C ALA A 47 -15.11 8.23 2.61
N ASP A 48 -15.67 9.43 2.46
CA ASP A 48 -15.45 10.28 1.29
C ASP A 48 -13.98 10.74 1.18
N SER A 49 -13.36 11.09 2.32
CA SER A 49 -11.93 11.42 2.37
C SER A 49 -11.04 10.22 2.01
N TRP A 50 -11.39 9.04 2.50
CA TRP A 50 -10.67 7.80 2.16
C TRP A 50 -10.82 7.48 0.68
N LEU A 51 -12.06 7.54 0.15
CA LEU A 51 -12.35 7.26 -1.25
C LEU A 51 -11.52 8.14 -2.19
N LYS A 52 -11.46 9.45 -1.90
CA LYS A 52 -10.62 10.36 -2.69
C LYS A 52 -9.15 9.93 -2.67
N THR A 53 -8.61 9.67 -1.49
CA THR A 53 -7.21 9.23 -1.32
C THR A 53 -6.96 7.90 -2.04
N TYR A 54 -7.88 6.95 -1.91
CA TYR A 54 -7.82 5.66 -2.60
C TYR A 54 -7.84 5.81 -4.12
N THR A 55 -8.70 6.69 -4.63
CA THR A 55 -8.81 6.96 -6.08
C THR A 55 -7.50 7.54 -6.63
N ASP A 56 -6.90 8.51 -5.94
CA ASP A 56 -5.61 9.10 -6.34
C ASP A 56 -4.50 8.03 -6.40
N VAL A 57 -4.45 7.13 -5.39
CA VAL A 57 -3.50 6.00 -5.37
C VAL A 57 -3.79 4.99 -6.48
N SER A 58 -5.07 4.68 -6.72
CA SER A 58 -5.48 3.70 -7.74
C SER A 58 -5.16 4.20 -9.16
N GLU A 59 -5.48 5.44 -9.48
CA GLU A 59 -5.17 6.03 -10.79
C GLU A 59 -3.68 6.00 -11.10
N THR A 60 -2.86 6.42 -10.12
CA THR A 60 -1.40 6.44 -10.23
C THR A 60 -0.82 5.03 -10.26
N GLY A 61 -1.27 4.15 -9.38
CA GLY A 61 -0.79 2.77 -9.30
C GLY A 61 -1.10 1.97 -10.57
N LEU A 62 -2.30 2.09 -11.11
CA LEU A 62 -2.65 1.47 -12.39
C LEU A 62 -1.79 2.01 -13.53
N ASN A 63 -1.53 3.33 -13.58
CA ASN A 63 -0.61 3.90 -14.57
C ASN A 63 0.76 3.23 -14.51
N ILE A 64 1.34 3.15 -13.32
CA ILE A 64 2.68 2.56 -13.12
C ILE A 64 2.69 1.09 -13.49
N LEU A 65 1.73 0.29 -13.00
CA LEU A 65 1.67 -1.14 -13.29
C LEU A 65 1.59 -1.46 -14.78
N PHE A 66 0.98 -0.60 -15.59
CA PHE A 66 0.87 -0.79 -17.03
C PHE A 66 2.07 -0.28 -17.81
N ASN A 67 2.55 0.91 -17.48
CA ASN A 67 3.54 1.59 -18.30
C ASN A 67 4.98 1.27 -17.90
N SER A 68 5.19 0.62 -16.75
CA SER A 68 6.48 0.10 -16.33
C SER A 68 6.55 -1.43 -16.30
N VAL A 69 5.73 -2.12 -17.10
CA VAL A 69 5.65 -3.59 -17.13
C VAL A 69 7.00 -4.26 -17.42
N ASP A 70 7.86 -3.61 -18.18
CA ASP A 70 9.19 -4.12 -18.55
C ASP A 70 10.16 -4.23 -17.35
N ILE A 71 9.84 -3.65 -16.18
CA ILE A 71 10.63 -3.88 -14.97
C ILE A 71 10.20 -5.14 -14.21
N CYS A 72 9.02 -5.69 -14.52
CA CYS A 72 8.52 -6.91 -13.91
C CYS A 72 8.96 -8.13 -14.71
N ARG A 73 9.35 -9.21 -14.03
CA ARG A 73 9.72 -10.48 -14.67
C ARG A 73 8.53 -11.04 -15.46
N ASP A 74 8.80 -11.87 -16.46
CA ASP A 74 7.74 -12.41 -17.33
C ASP A 74 6.66 -13.17 -16.54
N GLU A 75 7.05 -13.91 -15.49
CA GLU A 75 6.13 -14.61 -14.58
C GLU A 75 5.26 -13.68 -13.73
N ASP A 76 5.68 -12.43 -13.58
CA ASP A 76 4.94 -11.39 -12.86
C ASP A 76 4.14 -10.46 -13.79
N GLN A 77 3.96 -10.85 -15.05
CA GLN A 77 3.17 -10.10 -16.01
C GLN A 77 1.83 -10.80 -16.28
N ILE A 78 0.77 -10.03 -16.28
CA ILE A 78 -0.59 -10.48 -16.63
C ILE A 78 -1.25 -9.51 -17.60
N TYR A 79 -2.27 -9.97 -18.30
CA TYR A 79 -3.11 -9.08 -19.09
C TYR A 79 -4.15 -8.35 -18.24
N GLY A 80 -4.44 -7.11 -18.60
CA GLY A 80 -5.42 -6.26 -17.92
C GLY A 80 -5.86 -5.09 -18.79
N ILE A 81 -6.79 -4.30 -18.29
CA ILE A 81 -7.29 -3.10 -18.98
C ILE A 81 -7.09 -1.80 -18.19
N GLY A 82 -6.68 -1.87 -16.92
CA GLY A 82 -6.38 -0.68 -16.11
C GLY A 82 -7.62 0.00 -15.56
N VAL A 83 -8.55 -0.78 -15.05
CA VAL A 83 -9.77 -0.33 -14.36
C VAL A 83 -9.77 -0.85 -12.93
N ASP A 84 -10.32 -0.07 -12.04
CA ASP A 84 -10.69 -0.47 -10.69
C ASP A 84 -12.21 -0.45 -10.58
N ILE A 85 -12.77 -1.49 -9.97
CA ILE A 85 -14.21 -1.77 -9.94
C ILE A 85 -14.67 -2.15 -8.54
N ALA A 86 -15.94 -1.91 -8.24
CA ALA A 86 -16.54 -2.37 -7.00
C ALA A 86 -18.01 -2.73 -7.16
N THR A 87 -18.48 -3.59 -6.25
CA THR A 87 -19.87 -3.84 -5.92
C THR A 87 -20.13 -3.43 -4.47
N ARG A 88 -21.35 -3.51 -3.98
CA ARG A 88 -21.66 -3.20 -2.56
C ARG A 88 -20.98 -4.12 -1.54
N TYR A 89 -20.33 -5.17 -1.97
CA TYR A 89 -19.60 -6.12 -1.10
C TYR A 89 -18.12 -5.74 -0.91
N ASP A 90 -17.64 -4.77 -1.70
CA ASP A 90 -16.24 -4.40 -1.74
C ASP A 90 -15.92 -3.23 -0.80
N GLY A 91 -14.64 -3.00 -0.61
CA GLY A 91 -14.10 -1.96 0.26
C GLY A 91 -13.95 -2.39 1.73
N PRO A 92 -13.26 -1.57 2.53
CA PRO A 92 -13.04 -1.85 3.95
C PRO A 92 -14.35 -1.97 4.72
N GLU A 93 -14.48 -3.00 5.57
CA GLU A 93 -15.71 -3.32 6.28
C GLU A 93 -16.23 -2.14 7.13
N SER A 94 -15.31 -1.42 7.77
CA SER A 94 -15.62 -0.31 8.67
C SER A 94 -16.31 0.89 8.01
N ILE A 95 -16.15 1.06 6.68
CA ILE A 95 -16.72 2.19 5.91
C ILE A 95 -17.53 1.74 4.69
N ARG A 96 -17.71 0.44 4.49
CA ARG A 96 -18.39 -0.14 3.31
C ARG A 96 -19.80 0.43 3.11
N SER A 97 -20.54 0.62 4.19
CA SER A 97 -21.90 1.18 4.16
C SER A 97 -21.91 2.60 3.58
N GLU A 98 -20.96 3.42 3.96
CA GLU A 98 -20.82 4.81 3.51
C GLU A 98 -20.35 4.86 2.05
N LEU A 99 -19.36 4.03 1.68
CA LEU A 99 -18.89 3.89 0.29
C LEU A 99 -20.02 3.42 -0.64
N THR A 100 -20.81 2.44 -0.21
CA THR A 100 -21.96 1.96 -0.97
C THR A 100 -22.95 3.08 -1.30
N LYS A 101 -23.17 4.00 -0.35
CA LYS A 101 -24.04 5.16 -0.57
C LYS A 101 -23.40 6.22 -1.48
N SER A 102 -22.15 6.59 -1.22
CA SER A 102 -21.44 7.61 -2.01
C SER A 102 -21.29 7.22 -3.48
N LEU A 103 -21.02 5.95 -3.74
CA LEU A 103 -20.78 5.41 -5.07
C LEU A 103 -22.02 4.78 -5.72
N LEU A 104 -23.16 4.78 -5.03
CA LEU A 104 -24.41 4.13 -5.46
C LEU A 104 -24.21 2.66 -5.88
N LEU A 105 -23.36 1.94 -5.09
CA LEU A 105 -23.02 0.56 -5.38
C LEU A 105 -24.23 -0.36 -5.18
N THR A 106 -24.32 -1.36 -6.04
CA THR A 106 -25.30 -2.43 -6.03
C THR A 106 -24.59 -3.78 -6.13
N ASP A 107 -25.31 -4.84 -6.45
CA ASP A 107 -24.69 -6.14 -6.80
C ASP A 107 -24.03 -6.11 -8.19
N GLU A 108 -24.27 -5.06 -8.98
CA GLU A 108 -23.66 -4.84 -10.30
C GLU A 108 -22.28 -4.21 -10.14
N ILE A 109 -21.38 -4.57 -11.05
CA ILE A 109 -20.04 -3.98 -11.12
C ILE A 109 -20.14 -2.51 -11.52
N THR A 110 -19.57 -1.64 -10.71
CA THR A 110 -19.42 -0.21 -10.99
C THR A 110 -17.93 0.13 -11.12
N VAL A 111 -17.57 0.89 -12.15
CA VAL A 111 -16.20 1.41 -12.32
C VAL A 111 -15.97 2.48 -11.28
N ILE A 112 -14.94 2.30 -10.45
CA ILE A 112 -14.52 3.27 -9.42
C ILE A 112 -13.58 4.29 -10.01
N THR A 113 -12.56 3.80 -10.74
CA THR A 113 -11.62 4.65 -11.45
C THR A 113 -10.91 3.88 -12.57
N THR A 114 -10.18 4.59 -13.41
CA THR A 114 -9.32 4.03 -14.44
C THR A 114 -7.94 4.66 -14.32
N GLY A 115 -6.89 3.87 -14.46
CA GLY A 115 -5.52 4.39 -14.42
C GLY A 115 -5.22 5.38 -15.53
N ILE A 116 -4.42 6.38 -15.24
CA ILE A 116 -3.91 7.32 -16.24
C ILE A 116 -3.12 6.52 -17.29
N ASN A 117 -3.25 6.87 -18.58
CA ASN A 117 -2.56 6.21 -19.69
C ASN A 117 -2.80 4.68 -19.81
N THR A 118 -3.90 4.17 -19.25
CA THR A 118 -4.27 2.76 -19.37
C THR A 118 -5.25 2.49 -20.50
N PRO A 119 -5.37 1.25 -20.96
CA PRO A 119 -6.33 0.88 -22.01
C PRO A 119 -7.77 1.29 -21.69
N ALA A 120 -8.23 1.12 -20.45
CA ALA A 120 -9.59 1.46 -20.05
C ALA A 120 -9.87 2.96 -20.19
N ARG A 121 -8.98 3.82 -19.67
CA ARG A 121 -9.12 5.27 -19.78
C ARG A 121 -9.06 5.72 -21.23
N ASN A 122 -8.12 5.21 -22.02
CA ASN A 122 -7.95 5.57 -23.41
C ASN A 122 -9.13 5.13 -24.29
N ALA A 123 -9.82 4.07 -23.90
CA ALA A 123 -11.04 3.61 -24.57
C ALA A 123 -12.31 4.38 -24.15
N GLY A 124 -12.24 5.19 -23.07
CA GLY A 124 -13.34 5.99 -22.59
C GLY A 124 -14.22 5.34 -21.52
N LEU A 125 -13.71 4.31 -20.80
CA LEU A 125 -14.32 3.86 -19.54
C LEU A 125 -14.14 4.96 -18.47
N ASN A 126 -15.21 5.25 -17.74
CA ASN A 126 -15.24 6.32 -16.74
C ASN A 126 -15.75 5.82 -15.38
N ALA A 127 -15.34 6.50 -14.32
CA ALA A 127 -15.94 6.29 -13.01
C ALA A 127 -17.47 6.45 -13.06
N GLY A 128 -18.17 5.56 -12.34
CA GLY A 128 -19.64 5.51 -12.30
C GLY A 128 -20.28 4.66 -13.43
N ASP A 129 -19.52 4.19 -14.42
CA ASP A 129 -20.03 3.24 -15.41
C ASP A 129 -20.45 1.94 -14.75
N LYS A 130 -21.68 1.48 -14.95
CA LYS A 130 -22.15 0.16 -14.56
C LYS A 130 -21.91 -0.83 -15.68
N ILE A 131 -21.16 -1.89 -15.42
CA ILE A 131 -20.80 -2.89 -16.44
C ILE A 131 -21.95 -3.88 -16.59
N LEU A 132 -22.58 -3.90 -17.77
CA LEU A 132 -23.72 -4.76 -18.07
C LEU A 132 -23.32 -6.06 -18.77
N LYS A 133 -22.35 -6.00 -19.69
CA LYS A 133 -21.87 -7.16 -20.47
C LYS A 133 -20.39 -7.05 -20.77
N ILE A 134 -19.74 -8.22 -20.90
CA ILE A 134 -18.37 -8.37 -21.37
C ILE A 134 -18.37 -9.42 -22.48
N ASN A 135 -17.90 -9.07 -23.69
CA ASN A 135 -17.85 -9.98 -24.84
C ASN A 135 -19.20 -10.67 -25.14
N ASN A 136 -20.30 -9.92 -25.05
CA ASN A 136 -21.67 -10.37 -25.22
C ASN A 136 -22.22 -11.32 -24.14
N ILE A 137 -21.47 -11.59 -23.08
CA ILE A 137 -21.92 -12.35 -21.91
C ILE A 137 -22.35 -11.33 -20.84
N SER A 138 -23.40 -11.62 -20.07
CA SER A 138 -23.77 -10.79 -18.92
C SER A 138 -22.59 -10.62 -17.98
N ALA A 139 -22.38 -9.41 -17.47
CA ALA A 139 -21.32 -9.15 -16.49
C ALA A 139 -21.52 -10.02 -15.22
N PRO A 140 -20.45 -10.41 -14.54
CA PRO A 140 -20.54 -11.02 -13.24
C PRO A 140 -21.30 -10.14 -12.25
N TYR A 141 -21.89 -10.76 -11.22
CA TYR A 141 -22.84 -10.13 -10.35
C TYR A 141 -22.71 -10.70 -8.92
N GLY A 142 -22.87 -9.85 -7.91
CA GLY A 142 -22.81 -10.24 -6.51
C GLY A 142 -21.40 -10.24 -5.91
N ILE A 143 -21.20 -11.05 -4.86
CA ILE A 143 -19.99 -11.02 -4.02
C ILE A 143 -18.71 -11.42 -4.77
N ASP A 144 -18.80 -12.33 -5.74
CA ASP A 144 -17.64 -12.81 -6.50
C ASP A 144 -17.42 -12.04 -7.81
N ALA A 145 -18.24 -11.02 -8.07
CA ALA A 145 -18.27 -10.32 -9.35
C ALA A 145 -16.90 -9.74 -9.76
N ASN A 146 -16.17 -9.17 -8.81
CA ASN A 146 -14.85 -8.59 -9.08
C ASN A 146 -13.82 -9.66 -9.47
N ALA A 147 -13.77 -10.76 -8.74
CA ALA A 147 -12.85 -11.87 -9.03
C ALA A 147 -13.11 -12.47 -10.42
N GLU A 148 -14.38 -12.70 -10.76
CA GLU A 148 -14.80 -13.22 -12.07
C GLU A 148 -14.51 -12.22 -13.19
N PHE A 149 -14.79 -10.93 -12.99
CA PHE A 149 -14.47 -9.89 -13.97
C PHE A 149 -12.98 -9.90 -14.31
N TYR A 150 -12.10 -9.80 -13.31
CA TYR A 150 -10.66 -9.80 -13.56
C TYR A 150 -10.16 -11.12 -14.15
N LYS A 151 -10.80 -12.24 -13.85
CA LYS A 151 -10.52 -13.53 -14.52
C LYS A 151 -10.83 -13.47 -16.00
N ILE A 152 -12.02 -12.99 -16.40
CA ILE A 152 -12.42 -12.83 -17.81
C ILE A 152 -11.43 -11.95 -18.56
N ILE A 153 -11.00 -10.83 -17.95
CA ILE A 153 -10.05 -9.91 -18.57
C ILE A 153 -8.67 -10.57 -18.75
N ARG A 154 -8.18 -11.28 -17.74
CA ARG A 154 -6.86 -11.97 -17.80
C ARG A 154 -6.81 -13.08 -18.85
N GLU A 155 -7.88 -13.86 -18.97
CA GLU A 155 -7.98 -14.96 -19.94
C GLU A 155 -8.11 -14.45 -21.39
N GLY A 156 -8.33 -13.16 -21.55
CA GLY A 156 -8.43 -12.48 -22.84
C GLY A 156 -7.09 -11.96 -23.36
N GLU A 157 -6.05 -12.79 -23.44
CA GLU A 157 -4.70 -12.42 -23.90
C GLU A 157 -4.74 -11.56 -25.19
N ASP A 158 -4.19 -10.32 -25.11
CA ASP A 158 -4.09 -9.35 -26.20
C ASP A 158 -5.37 -9.18 -27.05
N LYS A 159 -6.54 -9.33 -26.40
CA LYS A 159 -7.86 -9.25 -27.07
C LYS A 159 -8.53 -7.91 -26.83
N VAL A 160 -9.38 -7.55 -27.78
CA VAL A 160 -10.33 -6.46 -27.60
C VAL A 160 -11.54 -6.99 -26.84
N HIS A 161 -11.73 -6.48 -25.62
CA HIS A 161 -12.94 -6.73 -24.83
C HIS A 161 -14.03 -5.75 -25.23
N LYS A 162 -15.19 -6.28 -25.62
CA LYS A 162 -16.41 -5.49 -25.86
C LYS A 162 -17.15 -5.33 -24.54
N ILE A 163 -17.03 -4.16 -23.91
CA ILE A 163 -17.65 -3.88 -22.61
C ILE A 163 -18.86 -2.98 -22.85
N MET A 164 -20.05 -3.48 -22.52
CA MET A 164 -21.27 -2.70 -22.51
C MET A 164 -21.47 -2.13 -21.11
N VAL A 165 -21.59 -0.82 -21.02
CA VAL A 165 -21.81 -0.12 -19.76
C VAL A 165 -23.10 0.70 -19.81
N ASN A 166 -23.73 0.90 -18.66
CA ASN A 166 -24.75 1.93 -18.48
C ASN A 166 -24.10 3.16 -17.83
N ARG A 167 -24.15 4.26 -18.55
CA ARG A 167 -23.66 5.58 -18.08
C ARG A 167 -24.84 6.55 -18.04
N ASN A 168 -25.27 6.95 -16.86
CA ASN A 168 -26.37 7.90 -16.67
C ASN A 168 -27.66 7.50 -17.42
N GLY A 169 -28.00 6.22 -17.43
CA GLY A 169 -29.19 5.69 -18.09
C GLY A 169 -29.02 5.37 -19.58
N GLN A 170 -27.85 5.59 -20.15
CA GLN A 170 -27.55 5.26 -21.56
C GLN A 170 -26.59 4.07 -21.65
N ASP A 171 -26.93 3.11 -22.49
CA ASP A 171 -26.07 1.97 -22.77
C ASP A 171 -25.05 2.32 -23.84
N LEU A 172 -23.78 2.14 -23.51
CA LEU A 172 -22.63 2.42 -24.37
C LEU A 172 -21.79 1.16 -24.55
N LEU A 173 -21.37 0.91 -25.80
CA LEU A 173 -20.43 -0.16 -26.12
C LEU A 173 -19.02 0.42 -26.23
N ILE A 174 -18.12 -0.04 -25.35
CA ILE A 174 -16.73 0.41 -25.28
C ILE A 174 -15.82 -0.78 -25.63
N ASN A 175 -14.93 -0.59 -26.60
CA ASN A 175 -13.95 -1.60 -26.99
C ASN A 175 -12.62 -1.28 -26.30
N VAL A 176 -12.15 -2.18 -25.45
CA VAL A 176 -10.93 -2.00 -24.67
C VAL A 176 -9.93 -3.09 -25.02
N GLN A 177 -8.79 -2.71 -25.57
CA GLN A 177 -7.68 -3.62 -25.85
C GLN A 177 -6.97 -3.96 -24.54
N SER A 178 -6.89 -5.25 -24.15
CA SER A 178 -6.06 -5.64 -23.01
C SER A 178 -4.56 -5.51 -23.34
N LYS A 179 -3.76 -5.18 -22.33
CA LYS A 179 -2.30 -5.08 -22.41
C LYS A 179 -1.65 -5.78 -21.23
N LYS A 180 -0.39 -6.16 -21.39
CA LYS A 180 0.42 -6.64 -20.27
C LYS A 180 0.61 -5.55 -19.21
N ARG A 181 0.61 -5.97 -17.95
CA ARG A 181 0.93 -5.16 -16.79
C ARG A 181 1.62 -6.01 -15.73
N CYS A 182 2.29 -5.38 -14.76
CA CYS A 182 2.73 -6.08 -13.56
C CYS A 182 1.53 -6.64 -12.79
N ARG A 183 1.62 -7.87 -12.28
CA ARG A 183 0.49 -8.61 -11.65
C ARG A 183 0.05 -8.08 -10.29
N PHE A 184 0.90 -7.29 -9.64
CA PHE A 184 0.72 -6.91 -8.24
C PHE A 184 -0.58 -6.13 -8.02
N GLY A 185 -1.24 -6.45 -6.89
CA GLY A 185 -2.37 -5.69 -6.39
C GLY A 185 -1.90 -4.51 -5.51
N PHE A 186 -2.84 -3.68 -5.08
CA PHE A 186 -2.55 -2.58 -4.15
C PHE A 186 -3.78 -2.25 -3.31
N TYR A 187 -3.56 -1.60 -2.17
CA TYR A 187 -4.62 -1.10 -1.31
C TYR A 187 -4.14 0.02 -0.38
N VAL A 188 -5.08 0.78 0.16
CA VAL A 188 -4.84 1.74 1.25
C VAL A 188 -5.31 1.10 2.55
N ASP A 189 -4.36 0.86 3.46
CA ASP A 189 -4.59 0.18 4.73
C ASP A 189 -5.15 1.16 5.76
N LEU A 190 -6.45 0.99 6.09
CA LEU A 190 -7.17 1.83 7.05
C LEU A 190 -6.75 1.61 8.51
N ASP A 191 -6.36 0.36 8.82
CA ASP A 191 -6.08 -0.04 10.20
C ASP A 191 -4.65 0.32 10.62
N ASN A 192 -3.81 0.64 9.63
CA ASN A 192 -2.42 1.00 9.86
C ASN A 192 -2.24 2.53 9.92
N ASN A 193 -2.07 3.05 11.12
CA ASN A 193 -1.84 4.48 11.34
C ASN A 193 -0.34 4.85 11.45
N THR A 194 0.57 3.96 11.07
CA THR A 194 2.00 4.29 10.94
C THR A 194 2.22 5.13 9.67
N PHE A 195 3.33 5.84 9.60
CA PHE A 195 3.73 6.55 8.37
C PHE A 195 4.59 5.60 7.54
N ASN A 196 3.94 4.77 6.72
CA ASN A 196 4.61 3.68 6.01
C ASN A 196 3.89 3.27 4.71
N ALA A 197 4.67 2.72 3.78
CA ALA A 197 4.22 1.88 2.69
C ALA A 197 5.00 0.56 2.75
N PHE A 198 4.50 -0.50 2.14
CA PHE A 198 5.21 -1.77 2.10
C PHE A 198 4.76 -2.65 0.93
N ALA A 199 5.68 -3.51 0.49
CA ALA A 199 5.46 -4.60 -0.44
C ALA A 199 5.49 -5.94 0.32
N ASP A 200 4.62 -6.89 -0.08
CA ASP A 200 4.54 -8.22 0.55
C ASP A 200 4.86 -9.39 -0.41
N GLY A 201 5.22 -9.07 -1.66
CA GLY A 201 5.43 -10.03 -2.75
C GLY A 201 4.23 -10.20 -3.67
N ASN A 202 3.03 -9.73 -3.27
CA ASN A 202 1.81 -9.79 -4.07
C ASN A 202 1.09 -8.45 -4.15
N TYR A 203 1.16 -7.65 -3.09
CA TYR A 203 0.49 -6.38 -2.95
C TYR A 203 1.48 -5.25 -2.63
N ILE A 204 1.04 -4.05 -2.97
CA ILE A 204 1.63 -2.78 -2.55
C ILE A 204 0.61 -2.11 -1.63
N ALA A 205 1.00 -1.81 -0.40
CA ALA A 205 0.12 -1.20 0.57
C ALA A 205 0.65 0.16 1.02
N LEU A 206 -0.23 1.15 1.05
CA LEU A 206 0.03 2.44 1.67
C LEU A 206 -0.81 2.54 2.95
N SER A 207 -0.18 2.85 4.08
CA SER A 207 -0.95 3.18 5.28
C SER A 207 -1.83 4.42 5.04
N LEU A 208 -2.95 4.52 5.72
CA LEU A 208 -3.85 5.68 5.60
C LEU A 208 -3.11 7.01 5.86
N ARG A 209 -2.21 7.02 6.85
CA ARG A 209 -1.43 8.22 7.19
C ARG A 209 -0.49 8.62 6.06
N MET A 210 0.21 7.66 5.45
CA MET A 210 1.08 7.88 4.28
C MET A 210 0.26 8.39 3.11
N ALA A 211 -0.81 7.69 2.75
CA ALA A 211 -1.66 8.04 1.62
C ALA A 211 -2.28 9.45 1.77
N LYS A 212 -2.69 9.85 2.98
CA LYS A 212 -3.17 11.21 3.26
C LYS A 212 -2.08 12.28 3.16
N TRP A 213 -0.85 11.98 3.57
CA TRP A 213 0.27 12.90 3.43
C TRP A 213 0.63 13.13 1.96
N LEU A 214 0.50 12.08 1.14
CA LEU A 214 0.71 12.12 -0.29
C LEU A 214 -0.47 12.73 -1.07
N ALA A 215 -1.62 12.95 -0.43
CA ALA A 215 -2.80 13.47 -1.10
C ALA A 215 -2.48 14.76 -1.88
N GLN A 216 -2.85 14.77 -3.18
CA GLN A 216 -2.56 15.84 -4.15
C GLN A 216 -1.07 15.98 -4.56
N ASP A 217 -0.18 15.11 -4.08
CA ASP A 217 1.19 15.00 -4.58
C ASP A 217 1.30 13.76 -5.48
N GLU A 218 0.89 13.91 -6.74
CA GLU A 218 0.87 12.81 -7.72
C GLU A 218 2.25 12.18 -7.91
N LEU A 219 3.30 13.01 -7.94
CA LEU A 219 4.69 12.51 -8.01
C LEU A 219 5.06 11.74 -6.75
N GLY A 220 4.64 12.21 -5.58
CA GLY A 220 4.90 11.52 -4.32
C GLY A 220 4.22 10.15 -4.27
N ILE A 221 2.94 10.06 -4.68
CA ILE A 221 2.23 8.76 -4.80
C ILE A 221 2.99 7.86 -5.77
N ALA A 222 3.38 8.39 -6.94
CA ALA A 222 4.06 7.62 -7.97
C ALA A 222 5.41 7.07 -7.47
N LEU A 223 6.21 7.88 -6.78
CA LEU A 223 7.51 7.47 -6.24
C LEU A 223 7.40 6.41 -5.16
N VAL A 224 6.50 6.59 -4.19
CA VAL A 224 6.29 5.59 -3.13
C VAL A 224 5.76 4.29 -3.72
N PHE A 225 4.76 4.38 -4.60
CA PHE A 225 4.20 3.19 -5.26
C PHE A 225 5.24 2.45 -6.09
N ALA A 226 6.03 3.17 -6.89
CA ALA A 226 7.07 2.59 -7.74
C ALA A 226 8.23 2.01 -6.94
N HIS A 227 8.56 2.58 -5.78
CA HIS A 227 9.55 2.03 -4.86
C HIS A 227 9.09 0.66 -4.31
N GLU A 228 7.85 0.57 -3.83
CA GLU A 228 7.28 -0.70 -3.37
C GLU A 228 7.12 -1.71 -4.51
N LEU A 229 6.78 -1.24 -5.72
CA LEU A 229 6.79 -2.10 -6.91
C LEU A 229 8.20 -2.67 -7.16
N GLY A 230 9.25 -1.87 -6.99
CA GLY A 230 10.65 -2.31 -7.12
C GLY A 230 10.98 -3.48 -6.18
N HIS A 231 10.53 -3.42 -4.92
CA HIS A 231 10.68 -4.53 -3.98
C HIS A 231 9.96 -5.80 -4.44
N ASN A 232 8.74 -5.68 -4.97
CA ASN A 232 7.99 -6.84 -5.49
C ASN A 232 8.62 -7.39 -6.78
N ALA A 233 8.98 -6.52 -7.74
CA ALA A 233 9.52 -6.91 -9.03
C ALA A 233 10.88 -7.63 -8.93
N ASN A 234 11.70 -7.24 -7.95
CA ASN A 234 13.00 -7.89 -7.66
C ASN A 234 12.90 -9.04 -6.65
N HIS A 235 11.68 -9.36 -6.17
CA HIS A 235 11.44 -10.45 -5.20
C HIS A 235 12.19 -10.28 -3.86
N HIS A 236 12.50 -9.04 -3.47
CA HIS A 236 13.23 -8.73 -2.23
C HIS A 236 12.60 -9.34 -0.98
N ILE A 237 11.28 -9.53 -0.99
CA ILE A 237 10.54 -10.13 0.13
C ILE A 237 10.89 -11.61 0.30
N ASP A 238 11.03 -12.35 -0.79
CA ASP A 238 11.37 -13.76 -0.77
C ASP A 238 12.85 -13.95 -0.43
N ASP A 239 13.71 -13.06 -0.92
CA ASP A 239 15.13 -13.03 -0.56
C ASP A 239 15.33 -12.74 0.94
N LYS A 240 14.57 -11.77 1.51
CA LYS A 240 14.58 -11.51 2.96
C LYS A 240 14.14 -12.73 3.77
N LYS A 241 13.09 -13.44 3.34
CA LYS A 241 12.63 -14.68 3.98
C LYS A 241 13.71 -15.77 3.92
N THR A 242 14.34 -15.94 2.77
CA THR A 242 15.42 -16.91 2.55
C THR A 242 16.63 -16.59 3.42
N ASN A 243 17.06 -15.34 3.47
CA ASN A 243 18.16 -14.87 4.30
C ASN A 243 17.88 -15.05 5.79
N MET A 244 16.64 -14.76 6.22
CA MET A 244 16.18 -14.98 7.60
C MET A 244 16.24 -16.47 7.97
N GLN A 245 15.78 -17.35 7.09
CA GLN A 245 15.82 -18.81 7.30
C GLN A 245 17.26 -19.34 7.36
N ALA A 246 18.12 -18.88 6.47
CA ALA A 246 19.54 -19.24 6.46
C ALA A 246 20.23 -18.77 7.76
N GLY A 247 19.99 -17.52 8.17
CA GLY A 247 20.52 -16.97 9.42
C GLY A 247 20.02 -17.73 10.64
N ALA A 248 18.74 -18.06 10.69
CA ALA A 248 18.14 -18.89 11.75
C ALA A 248 18.78 -20.28 11.81
N GLY A 249 19.05 -20.90 10.67
CA GLY A 249 19.71 -22.21 10.58
C GLY A 249 21.12 -22.19 11.18
N VAL A 250 21.92 -21.17 10.84
CA VAL A 250 23.26 -20.98 11.42
C VAL A 250 23.16 -20.73 12.94
N GLY A 251 22.22 -19.86 13.36
CA GLY A 251 22.01 -19.58 14.79
C GLY A 251 21.58 -20.83 15.57
N LEU A 252 20.71 -21.66 15.02
CA LEU A 252 20.29 -22.93 15.64
C LEU A 252 21.48 -23.88 15.86
N LEU A 253 22.42 -23.98 14.90
CA LEU A 253 23.63 -24.80 15.08
C LEU A 253 24.47 -24.26 16.23
N LEU A 254 24.63 -22.95 16.36
CA LEU A 254 25.35 -22.34 17.48
C LEU A 254 24.65 -22.56 18.83
N ASP A 255 23.31 -22.53 18.87
CA ASP A 255 22.53 -22.85 20.06
C ASP A 255 22.72 -24.31 20.52
N ILE A 256 22.77 -25.26 19.56
CA ILE A 256 23.04 -26.67 19.87
C ILE A 256 24.44 -26.83 20.49
N ILE A 257 25.45 -26.16 19.93
CA ILE A 257 26.83 -26.19 20.44
C ILE A 257 26.88 -25.55 21.84
N ALA A 258 26.26 -24.38 22.03
CA ALA A 258 26.24 -23.71 23.34
C ALA A 258 25.56 -24.54 24.43
N ARG A 259 24.40 -25.15 24.10
CA ARG A 259 23.67 -26.05 25.01
C ARG A 259 24.46 -27.28 25.38
N SER A 260 25.27 -27.85 24.50
CA SER A 260 26.14 -28.96 24.79
C SER A 260 27.20 -28.62 25.84
N GLN A 261 27.49 -27.33 26.03
CA GLN A 261 28.41 -26.78 27.04
C GLN A 261 27.67 -26.18 28.26
N GLY A 262 26.34 -26.38 28.36
CA GLY A 262 25.54 -25.92 29.47
C GLY A 262 25.14 -24.42 29.39
N VAL A 263 25.37 -23.76 28.26
CA VAL A 263 25.01 -22.35 28.06
C VAL A 263 23.68 -22.25 27.32
N GLN A 264 22.73 -21.46 27.87
CA GLN A 264 21.48 -21.13 27.19
C GLN A 264 21.68 -19.85 26.39
N THR A 265 21.39 -19.94 25.07
CA THR A 265 21.51 -18.84 24.12
C THR A 265 20.32 -18.84 23.18
N ASP A 266 20.11 -17.70 22.51
CA ASP A 266 19.08 -17.54 21.46
C ASP A 266 19.75 -17.03 20.16
N PHE A 267 20.78 -17.75 19.71
CA PHE A 267 21.47 -17.42 18.46
C PHE A 267 20.57 -17.64 17.24
N MET A 268 19.56 -18.51 17.32
CA MET A 268 18.59 -18.72 16.24
C MET A 268 17.84 -17.44 15.91
N SER A 269 17.24 -16.77 16.91
CA SER A 269 16.54 -15.50 16.70
C SER A 269 17.49 -14.38 16.26
N MET A 270 18.70 -14.34 16.84
CA MET A 270 19.71 -13.36 16.46
C MET A 270 20.18 -13.58 15.02
N GLY A 271 20.42 -14.82 14.59
CA GLY A 271 20.79 -15.17 13.22
C GLY A 271 19.69 -14.85 12.23
N ALA A 272 18.43 -15.13 12.56
CA ALA A 272 17.28 -14.77 11.74
C ALA A 272 17.20 -13.24 11.53
N ASN A 273 17.35 -12.45 12.59
CA ASN A 273 17.32 -10.99 12.51
C ASN A 273 18.50 -10.43 11.69
N MET A 274 19.70 -11.01 11.86
CA MET A 274 20.86 -10.63 11.03
C MET A 274 20.66 -11.00 9.56
N GLY A 275 20.10 -12.16 9.26
CA GLY A 275 19.78 -12.58 7.91
C GLY A 275 18.72 -11.66 7.27
N ALA A 276 17.68 -11.31 8.01
CA ALA A 276 16.66 -10.36 7.54
C ALA A 276 17.19 -8.95 7.29
N ALA A 277 18.18 -8.50 8.07
CA ALA A 277 18.81 -7.20 7.92
C ALA A 277 19.91 -7.18 6.84
N SER A 278 20.40 -8.36 6.41
CA SER A 278 21.42 -8.46 5.38
C SER A 278 20.89 -7.88 4.07
N TYR A 279 21.72 -7.10 3.40
CA TYR A 279 21.43 -6.48 2.11
C TYR A 279 20.23 -5.52 2.09
N SER A 280 19.67 -5.12 3.25
CA SER A 280 18.50 -4.24 3.28
C SER A 280 18.78 -2.88 2.61
N ILE A 281 19.99 -2.33 2.74
CA ILE A 281 20.40 -1.08 2.08
C ILE A 281 20.55 -1.28 0.57
N ASP A 282 21.07 -2.40 0.12
CA ASP A 282 21.20 -2.71 -1.31
C ASP A 282 19.83 -2.87 -1.95
N TYR A 283 18.90 -3.55 -1.29
CA TYR A 283 17.50 -3.67 -1.77
C TYR A 283 16.80 -2.31 -1.84
N GLU A 284 17.07 -1.41 -0.90
CA GLU A 284 16.55 -0.04 -0.96
C GLU A 284 17.11 0.73 -2.16
N ASN A 285 18.42 0.60 -2.40
CA ASN A 285 19.07 1.24 -3.55
C ASN A 285 18.52 0.68 -4.87
N GLU A 286 18.27 -0.62 -4.96
CA GLU A 286 17.66 -1.24 -6.15
C GLU A 286 16.21 -0.78 -6.34
N ALA A 287 15.41 -0.74 -5.27
CA ALA A 287 14.03 -0.25 -5.33
C ALA A 287 13.98 1.23 -5.74
N ASP A 288 14.86 2.07 -5.22
CA ASP A 288 14.99 3.46 -5.64
C ASP A 288 15.37 3.59 -7.11
N TYR A 289 16.34 2.80 -7.57
CA TYR A 289 16.78 2.78 -8.97
C TYR A 289 15.63 2.42 -9.90
N LEU A 290 14.91 1.33 -9.61
CA LEU A 290 13.74 0.91 -10.37
C LEU A 290 12.60 1.92 -10.32
N SER A 291 12.41 2.59 -9.17
CA SER A 291 11.33 3.57 -9.02
C SER A 291 11.47 4.75 -9.98
N VAL A 292 12.67 5.28 -10.15
CA VAL A 292 12.94 6.38 -11.08
C VAL A 292 12.65 5.97 -12.52
N TYR A 293 13.03 4.74 -12.92
CA TYR A 293 12.69 4.21 -14.23
C TYR A 293 11.18 4.04 -14.40
N ALA A 294 10.51 3.43 -13.42
CA ALA A 294 9.08 3.16 -13.48
C ALA A 294 8.26 4.44 -13.65
N ILE A 295 8.57 5.49 -12.88
CA ILE A 295 7.85 6.77 -13.01
C ILE A 295 8.16 7.47 -14.33
N ALA A 296 9.41 7.41 -14.82
CA ALA A 296 9.78 7.95 -16.14
C ALA A 296 9.03 7.23 -17.28
N MET A 297 8.99 5.89 -17.26
CA MET A 297 8.23 5.06 -18.21
C MET A 297 6.72 5.36 -18.15
N SER A 298 6.21 5.74 -16.99
CA SER A 298 4.81 6.09 -16.77
C SER A 298 4.47 7.55 -17.11
N GLY A 299 5.46 8.31 -17.62
CA GLY A 299 5.26 9.67 -18.13
C GLY A 299 5.37 10.77 -17.08
N TYR A 300 5.84 10.47 -15.87
CA TYR A 300 6.07 11.47 -14.83
C TYR A 300 7.40 12.22 -15.07
N LYS A 301 7.42 13.49 -14.65
CA LYS A 301 8.68 14.25 -14.56
C LYS A 301 9.48 13.78 -13.36
N ILE A 302 10.75 13.43 -13.59
CA ILE A 302 11.62 12.83 -12.57
C ILE A 302 12.53 13.81 -11.86
N ASP A 303 12.55 15.09 -12.27
CA ASP A 303 13.50 16.10 -11.78
C ASP A 303 13.45 16.28 -10.26
N ASP A 304 12.28 16.19 -9.67
CA ASP A 304 12.05 16.42 -8.24
C ASP A 304 12.05 15.14 -7.38
N ALA A 305 12.36 13.99 -7.97
CA ALA A 305 12.31 12.70 -7.25
C ALA A 305 13.24 12.66 -6.03
N ALA A 306 14.48 13.14 -6.15
CA ALA A 306 15.40 13.20 -5.01
C ALA A 306 14.92 14.16 -3.91
N ASN A 307 14.28 15.29 -4.28
CA ASN A 307 13.73 16.24 -3.30
C ASN A 307 12.51 15.68 -2.58
N PHE A 308 11.70 14.86 -3.26
CA PHE A 308 10.62 14.15 -2.60
C PHE A 308 11.13 13.31 -1.42
N TRP A 309 12.17 12.50 -1.62
CA TRP A 309 12.73 11.67 -0.56
C TRP A 309 13.39 12.49 0.56
N ARG A 310 13.91 13.68 0.26
CA ARG A 310 14.38 14.64 1.30
C ARG A 310 13.20 15.13 2.17
N ARG A 311 12.07 15.47 1.56
CA ARG A 311 10.85 15.84 2.30
C ARG A 311 10.33 14.66 3.14
N PHE A 312 10.31 13.46 2.58
CA PHE A 312 9.95 12.25 3.30
C PHE A 312 10.81 12.03 4.56
N ALA A 313 12.12 12.23 4.45
CA ALA A 313 13.03 12.10 5.59
C ALA A 313 12.73 13.10 6.72
N VAL A 314 12.17 14.26 6.42
CA VAL A 314 11.76 15.25 7.44
C VAL A 314 10.53 14.75 8.21
N GLU A 315 9.60 14.04 7.55
CA GLU A 315 8.42 13.46 8.20
C GLU A 315 8.78 12.26 9.09
N VAL A 316 9.89 11.57 8.79
CA VAL A 316 10.38 10.40 9.53
C VAL A 316 11.85 10.62 9.97
N PRO A 317 12.12 11.56 10.87
CA PRO A 317 13.50 11.95 11.21
C PRO A 317 14.36 10.78 11.73
N GLY A 318 13.74 9.78 12.36
CA GLY A 318 14.43 8.56 12.79
C GLY A 318 15.07 7.78 11.65
N SER A 319 14.55 7.89 10.44
CA SER A 319 15.10 7.21 9.25
C SER A 319 16.45 7.75 8.80
N ILE A 320 16.75 9.03 9.12
CA ILE A 320 18.02 9.70 8.75
C ILE A 320 19.20 9.11 9.53
N TYR A 321 18.98 8.79 10.80
CA TYR A 321 20.03 8.35 11.72
C TYR A 321 20.04 6.84 11.96
N SER A 322 18.99 6.14 11.57
CA SER A 322 18.84 4.71 11.77
C SER A 322 19.44 3.95 10.58
N LYS A 323 20.34 3.00 10.87
CA LYS A 323 20.78 2.00 9.89
C LYS A 323 19.82 0.80 9.82
N GLY A 324 18.81 0.79 10.66
CA GLY A 324 17.75 -0.22 10.72
C GLY A 324 16.38 0.44 10.57
N GLY A 325 15.41 -0.33 10.09
CA GLY A 325 14.05 0.15 9.78
C GLY A 325 13.61 -0.44 8.45
N SER A 326 12.35 -0.21 8.06
CA SER A 326 11.87 -0.69 6.77
C SER A 326 12.58 0.02 5.60
N HIS A 327 12.76 1.34 5.70
CA HIS A 327 13.32 2.19 4.63
C HIS A 327 14.27 3.25 5.22
N PRO A 328 15.55 2.91 5.51
CA PRO A 328 16.51 3.89 6.02
C PRO A 328 16.80 4.99 4.99
N SER A 329 16.72 6.25 5.41
CA SER A 329 16.98 7.42 4.55
C SER A 329 18.44 7.84 4.65
N THR A 330 19.30 7.29 3.81
CA THR A 330 20.73 7.64 3.81
C THR A 330 21.05 8.71 2.76
N SER A 331 22.09 9.50 2.99
CA SER A 331 22.57 10.46 1.99
C SER A 331 23.02 9.77 0.68
N GLU A 332 23.46 8.53 0.77
CA GLU A 332 23.84 7.71 -0.37
C GLU A 332 22.62 7.46 -1.31
N ARG A 333 21.45 7.17 -0.78
CA ARG A 333 20.22 6.98 -1.57
C ARG A 333 19.94 8.22 -2.44
N TYR A 334 20.00 9.41 -1.86
CA TYR A 334 19.74 10.65 -2.62
C TYR A 334 20.72 10.86 -3.77
N VAL A 335 22.01 10.61 -3.52
CA VAL A 335 23.04 10.72 -4.57
C VAL A 335 22.77 9.70 -5.69
N ARG A 336 22.41 8.46 -5.34
CA ARG A 336 22.08 7.43 -6.31
C ARG A 336 20.83 7.78 -7.13
N ILE A 337 19.79 8.30 -6.50
CA ILE A 337 18.59 8.78 -7.21
C ILE A 337 18.95 9.90 -8.20
N GLU A 338 19.75 10.89 -7.79
CA GLU A 338 20.22 11.96 -8.71
C GLU A 338 21.05 11.42 -9.87
N GLN A 339 21.86 10.39 -9.65
CA GLN A 339 22.61 9.71 -10.70
C GLN A 339 21.68 8.95 -11.65
N THR A 340 20.69 8.25 -11.11
CA THR A 340 19.69 7.53 -11.90
C THR A 340 18.87 8.49 -12.76
N ILE A 341 18.48 9.66 -12.24
CA ILE A 341 17.80 10.70 -13.02
C ILE A 341 18.65 11.12 -14.24
N LYS A 342 19.95 11.32 -14.04
CA LYS A 342 20.86 11.68 -15.14
C LYS A 342 20.99 10.54 -16.17
N GLU A 343 21.06 9.31 -15.70
CA GLU A 343 21.10 8.11 -16.56
C GLU A 343 19.83 8.00 -17.40
N VAL A 344 18.65 8.14 -16.78
CA VAL A 344 17.36 8.09 -17.48
C VAL A 344 17.29 9.19 -18.55
N TYR A 345 17.66 10.42 -18.22
CA TYR A 345 17.67 11.50 -19.21
C TYR A 345 18.69 11.27 -20.33
N ALA A 346 19.84 10.68 -20.04
CA ALA A 346 20.82 10.32 -21.07
C ALA A 346 20.22 9.30 -22.05
N LYS A 347 19.54 8.26 -21.56
CA LYS A 347 18.84 7.27 -22.40
C LYS A 347 17.73 7.91 -23.24
N ILE A 348 16.92 8.79 -22.64
CA ILE A 348 15.88 9.53 -23.38
C ILE A 348 16.49 10.36 -24.51
N ASN A 349 17.54 11.14 -24.23
CA ASN A 349 18.19 12.00 -25.21
C ASN A 349 18.86 11.22 -26.34
N ASN A 350 19.35 10.01 -26.06
CA ASN A 350 19.94 9.10 -27.05
C ASN A 350 18.88 8.29 -27.83
N GLY A 351 17.60 8.38 -27.49
CA GLY A 351 16.53 7.56 -28.08
C GLY A 351 16.62 6.08 -27.72
N GLU A 352 17.27 5.76 -26.59
CA GLU A 352 17.41 4.39 -26.09
C GLU A 352 16.12 3.95 -25.38
N LYS A 353 15.86 2.63 -25.36
CA LYS A 353 14.75 2.09 -24.57
C LYS A 353 15.02 2.37 -23.09
N LEU A 354 13.99 2.85 -22.38
CA LEU A 354 14.06 3.06 -20.92
C LEU A 354 13.96 1.70 -20.20
N LEU A 355 15.09 1.00 -20.11
CA LEU A 355 15.24 -0.20 -19.30
C LEU A 355 16.36 0.02 -18.29
N PRO A 356 16.15 -0.44 -17.05
CA PRO A 356 17.22 -0.54 -16.06
C PRO A 356 18.38 -1.37 -16.62
N ASN A 357 19.63 -1.06 -16.20
CA ASN A 357 20.82 -1.80 -16.62
C ASN A 357 20.95 -3.10 -15.81
#